data_23198562bf56aacdd78a826d49422259
#
_entry.id   23198562bf56aacdd78a826d49422259
#
_cell.length_a   1.000
_cell.length_b   1.000
_cell.length_c   1.000
_cell.angle_alpha   90.00
_cell.angle_beta   90.00
_cell.angle_gamma   90.00
#
_symmetry.space_group_name_H-M   'P 1'
#
loop_
_entity.id
_entity.type
_entity.pdbx_description
1 polymer ?
#
loop_
_entity_poly.entity_id
_entity_poly.type
_entity_poly.pdbx_seq_one_letter_code
_entity_poly.pdbx_strand_id
1 'polypeptide(L)'
;VRGSVYEWPASTSSALDMLLSELQFASDQRSRMDTLIRSYAPQDSKTGLNNRLFFDNQLATLLEDQEKVGAYGIVMMIRLPEFDLLRDNWGRAAAEEHYFTLINLLSTFIMRYPGALLARYHRSDFAVLLPHRTLKEADSIAGLLLKAMDALPPTRILDRDDMMHIGVCAFRSGQSTAQVMEHAEAATRNAVLQGSNSWSVYDDTLPEKGRGNVRWRTLIEQMLSRGGPRLYQKPAVTRDGRVHHRELMSRMYDGKEEVIAAEYMPMVLQFGLAEEYDRLQVTRLLPFLGFWPEENLALQLSVESLIRPRFQRWLRDALMQCEKSQRQRIIFELAEADVCQYIGRLQPVMRLVNALGVRVAVVQAGLTLVGTSWIKQLDAELIKLHPGLARNIEKRSENQLLV
;
A
#
# COMPACT_ATOMS: atom_id res chain seq x y z
N VAL A 1 15.75 -2.55 -32.52
CA VAL A 1 16.34 -2.11 -33.77
C VAL A 1 16.38 -3.30 -34.73
N ARG A 2 15.64 -3.19 -35.78
CA ARG A 2 15.48 -4.22 -36.80
C ARG A 2 16.68 -4.22 -37.74
N GLY A 3 17.21 -5.43 -38.04
CA GLY A 3 18.21 -5.60 -39.08
C GLY A 3 17.63 -5.36 -40.48
N SER A 4 18.48 -5.43 -41.50
CA SER A 4 18.03 -5.26 -42.89
C SER A 4 16.94 -6.28 -43.25
N VAL A 5 15.92 -5.85 -43.98
CA VAL A 5 14.80 -6.69 -44.45
C VAL A 5 15.30 -7.90 -45.27
N TYR A 6 16.46 -7.80 -45.85
CA TYR A 6 17.07 -8.88 -46.68
C TYR A 6 17.78 -9.98 -45.85
N GLU A 7 17.96 -9.76 -44.55
CA GLU A 7 18.62 -10.74 -43.66
C GLU A 7 17.65 -11.74 -43.06
N TRP A 8 16.34 -11.53 -43.20
CA TRP A 8 15.29 -12.35 -42.61
C TRP A 8 14.36 -12.93 -43.64
N PRO A 9 13.89 -14.18 -43.48
CA PRO A 9 12.80 -14.70 -44.32
C PRO A 9 11.59 -13.75 -44.25
N ALA A 10 10.90 -13.58 -45.38
CA ALA A 10 9.77 -12.63 -45.46
C ALA A 10 8.68 -12.89 -44.42
N SER A 11 8.40 -14.16 -44.09
CA SER A 11 7.45 -14.53 -43.05
C SER A 11 7.89 -14.11 -41.63
N THR A 12 9.17 -14.28 -41.29
CA THR A 12 9.75 -13.87 -40.01
C THR A 12 9.80 -12.35 -39.89
N SER A 13 10.13 -11.67 -40.97
CA SER A 13 10.14 -10.21 -41.01
C SER A 13 8.73 -9.63 -40.79
N SER A 14 7.73 -10.22 -41.45
CA SER A 14 6.33 -9.83 -41.30
C SER A 14 5.81 -10.09 -39.86
N ALA A 15 6.18 -11.22 -39.27
CA ALA A 15 5.83 -11.51 -37.86
C ALA A 15 6.48 -10.55 -36.88
N LEU A 16 7.75 -10.18 -37.10
CA LEU A 16 8.44 -9.17 -36.30
C LEU A 16 7.81 -7.78 -36.44
N ASP A 17 7.42 -7.38 -37.64
CA ASP A 17 6.72 -6.14 -37.89
C ASP A 17 5.39 -6.08 -37.13
N MET A 18 4.63 -7.17 -37.17
CA MET A 18 3.36 -7.28 -36.45
C MET A 18 3.57 -7.18 -34.95
N LEU A 19 4.55 -7.91 -34.39
CA LEU A 19 4.89 -7.83 -32.97
C LEU A 19 5.34 -6.43 -32.53
N LEU A 20 6.19 -5.78 -33.34
CA LEU A 20 6.63 -4.42 -33.08
C LEU A 20 5.46 -3.42 -33.13
N SER A 21 4.56 -3.60 -34.09
CA SER A 21 3.35 -2.80 -34.21
C SER A 21 2.41 -2.98 -33.00
N GLU A 22 2.21 -4.20 -32.56
CA GLU A 22 1.41 -4.50 -31.38
C GLU A 22 2.04 -3.93 -30.09
N LEU A 23 3.35 -4.05 -29.93
CA LEU A 23 4.08 -3.47 -28.80
C LEU A 23 4.00 -1.95 -28.80
N GLN A 24 4.13 -1.32 -29.98
CA GLN A 24 3.99 0.13 -30.13
C GLN A 24 2.57 0.57 -29.75
N PHE A 25 1.55 -0.12 -30.28
CA PHE A 25 0.16 0.16 -29.97
C PHE A 25 -0.14 0.01 -28.47
N ALA A 26 0.34 -1.07 -27.84
CA ALA A 26 0.18 -1.28 -26.40
C ALA A 26 0.89 -0.19 -25.58
N SER A 27 2.09 0.26 -26.00
CA SER A 27 2.82 1.35 -25.38
C SER A 27 2.10 2.68 -25.51
N ASP A 28 1.56 2.99 -26.68
CA ASP A 28 0.80 4.22 -26.93
C ASP A 28 -0.52 4.25 -26.15
N GLN A 29 -1.23 3.13 -26.11
CA GLN A 29 -2.43 2.97 -25.28
C GLN A 29 -2.13 3.23 -23.81
N ARG A 30 -1.04 2.68 -23.32
CA ARG A 30 -0.61 2.85 -21.92
C ARG A 30 -0.25 4.29 -21.61
N SER A 31 0.50 4.96 -22.49
CA SER A 31 0.86 6.37 -22.35
C SER A 31 -0.37 7.27 -22.35
N ARG A 32 -1.35 6.99 -23.20
CA ARG A 32 -2.62 7.72 -23.23
C ARG A 32 -3.41 7.48 -21.95
N MET A 33 -3.43 6.26 -21.43
CA MET A 33 -4.13 5.93 -20.19
C MET A 33 -3.50 6.65 -18.98
N ASP A 34 -2.17 6.64 -18.88
CA ASP A 34 -1.44 7.36 -17.82
C ASP A 34 -1.71 8.88 -17.90
N THR A 35 -1.78 9.44 -19.09
CA THR A 35 -2.09 10.86 -19.32
C THR A 35 -3.53 11.17 -18.92
N LEU A 36 -4.50 10.30 -19.27
CA LEU A 36 -5.90 10.45 -18.90
C LEU A 36 -6.11 10.34 -17.39
N ILE A 37 -5.49 9.37 -16.73
CA ILE A 37 -5.55 9.22 -15.27
C ILE A 37 -5.04 10.48 -14.59
N ARG A 38 -3.93 11.05 -15.06
CA ARG A 38 -3.36 12.30 -14.52
C ARG A 38 -4.25 13.52 -14.79
N SER A 39 -4.90 13.59 -15.96
CA SER A 39 -5.77 14.71 -16.33
C SER A 39 -7.12 14.70 -15.62
N TYR A 40 -7.63 13.51 -15.23
CA TYR A 40 -8.88 13.36 -14.47
C TYR A 40 -8.70 13.43 -12.95
N ALA A 41 -7.47 13.37 -12.42
CA ALA A 41 -7.22 13.58 -11.00
C ALA A 41 -7.54 15.03 -10.63
N PRO A 42 -8.54 15.31 -9.76
CA PRO A 42 -8.87 16.67 -9.38
C PRO A 42 -7.68 17.32 -8.65
N GLN A 43 -7.16 18.39 -9.22
CA GLN A 43 -6.00 19.11 -8.70
C GLN A 43 -6.42 20.40 -8.03
N ASP A 44 -5.69 20.76 -6.96
CA ASP A 44 -5.79 22.08 -6.37
C ASP A 44 -5.18 23.13 -7.32
N SER A 45 -5.97 24.15 -7.66
CA SER A 45 -5.58 25.17 -8.66
C SER A 45 -4.36 26.02 -8.27
N LYS A 46 -4.10 26.14 -6.97
CA LYS A 46 -3.00 26.98 -6.43
C LYS A 46 -1.68 26.21 -6.31
N THR A 47 -1.72 24.95 -5.97
CA THR A 47 -0.52 24.15 -5.67
C THR A 47 -0.22 23.09 -6.72
N GLY A 48 -1.16 22.74 -7.57
CA GLY A 48 -1.05 21.62 -8.50
C GLY A 48 -1.10 20.24 -7.83
N LEU A 49 -1.26 20.18 -6.50
CA LEU A 49 -1.43 18.94 -5.76
C LEU A 49 -2.85 18.41 -5.89
N ASN A 50 -3.07 17.16 -5.52
CA ASN A 50 -4.41 16.61 -5.41
C ASN A 50 -5.25 17.42 -4.41
N ASN A 51 -6.54 17.52 -4.66
CA ASN A 51 -7.44 18.23 -3.77
C ASN A 51 -8.00 17.30 -2.67
N ARG A 52 -8.72 17.91 -1.72
CA ARG A 52 -9.36 17.20 -0.59
C ARG A 52 -10.33 16.12 -1.06
N LEU A 53 -11.15 16.39 -2.06
CA LEU A 53 -12.15 15.44 -2.55
C LEU A 53 -11.50 14.16 -3.08
N PHE A 54 -10.43 14.29 -3.84
CA PHE A 54 -9.67 13.16 -4.35
C PHE A 54 -9.04 12.34 -3.21
N PHE A 55 -8.46 13.00 -2.21
CA PHE A 55 -7.92 12.36 -1.04
C PHE A 55 -8.98 11.57 -0.26
N ASP A 56 -10.12 12.19 0.04
CA ASP A 56 -11.22 11.57 0.78
C ASP A 56 -11.77 10.36 0.03
N ASN A 57 -11.88 10.42 -1.29
CA ASN A 57 -12.34 9.31 -2.11
C ASN A 57 -11.34 8.14 -2.09
N GLN A 58 -10.05 8.41 -2.15
CA GLN A 58 -9.01 7.38 -2.06
C GLN A 58 -8.99 6.72 -0.69
N LEU A 59 -9.08 7.49 0.38
CA LEU A 59 -9.16 6.97 1.74
C LEU A 59 -10.44 6.14 1.94
N ALA A 60 -11.60 6.62 1.49
CA ALA A 60 -12.86 5.87 1.56
C ALA A 60 -12.76 4.52 0.86
N THR A 61 -12.12 4.46 -0.30
CA THR A 61 -11.89 3.22 -1.04
C THR A 61 -11.05 2.23 -0.23
N LEU A 62 -9.99 2.70 0.43
CA LEU A 62 -9.16 1.87 1.30
C LEU A 62 -9.91 1.31 2.51
N LEU A 63 -10.86 2.07 3.05
CA LEU A 63 -11.63 1.69 4.24
C LEU A 63 -12.78 0.71 3.96
N GLU A 64 -13.18 0.52 2.70
CA GLU A 64 -14.31 -0.33 2.32
C GLU A 64 -14.04 -1.84 2.45
N ASP A 65 -12.79 -2.32 2.39
CA ASP A 65 -12.47 -3.75 2.42
C ASP A 65 -12.44 -4.27 3.85
N GLN A 66 -13.40 -5.12 4.21
CA GLN A 66 -13.52 -5.67 5.55
C GLN A 66 -13.02 -7.12 5.70
N GLU A 67 -12.97 -7.89 4.62
CA GLU A 67 -12.71 -9.33 4.67
C GLU A 67 -11.24 -9.72 4.45
N LYS A 68 -10.47 -8.90 3.77
CA LYS A 68 -9.08 -9.20 3.41
C LYS A 68 -8.08 -8.44 4.25
N VAL A 69 -6.94 -9.08 4.50
CA VAL A 69 -5.74 -8.40 5.00
C VAL A 69 -5.34 -7.33 4.00
N GLY A 70 -5.04 -6.15 4.45
CA GLY A 70 -4.33 -5.23 3.62
C GLY A 70 -4.86 -3.81 3.53
N ALA A 71 -6.09 -3.55 3.86
CA ALA A 71 -6.59 -2.18 3.91
C ALA A 71 -6.27 -1.54 5.27
N TYR A 72 -5.02 -1.33 5.51
CA TYR A 72 -4.49 -0.57 6.63
C TYR A 72 -3.45 0.43 6.13
N GLY A 73 -3.12 1.38 6.94
CA GLY A 73 -2.08 2.36 6.61
C GLY A 73 -2.07 3.53 7.56
N ILE A 74 -1.49 4.61 7.07
CA ILE A 74 -1.27 5.83 7.83
C ILE A 74 -1.83 7.03 7.08
N VAL A 75 -2.45 7.94 7.82
CA VAL A 75 -2.72 9.31 7.39
C VAL A 75 -1.82 10.24 8.20
N MET A 76 -1.09 11.09 7.50
CA MET A 76 -0.39 12.23 8.09
C MET A 76 -1.12 13.50 7.71
N MET A 77 -1.34 14.38 8.66
CA MET A 77 -1.74 15.75 8.40
C MET A 77 -0.58 16.68 8.71
N ILE A 78 -0.22 17.51 7.76
CA ILE A 78 0.91 18.41 7.85
C ILE A 78 0.37 19.84 7.87
N ARG A 79 0.57 20.53 8.97
CA ARG A 79 0.15 21.92 9.13
C ARG A 79 1.32 22.85 8.90
N LEU A 80 1.16 23.73 7.92
CA LEU A 80 2.06 24.84 7.67
C LEU A 80 1.53 26.11 8.33
N PRO A 81 2.37 27.15 8.52
CA PRO A 81 1.88 28.45 8.99
C PRO A 81 0.81 29.02 8.04
N GLU A 82 -0.17 29.69 8.58
CA GLU A 82 -1.24 30.27 7.75
C GLU A 82 -0.65 31.30 6.76
N PHE A 83 -0.98 31.13 5.51
CA PHE A 83 -0.49 31.98 4.43
C PHE A 83 -0.83 33.47 4.66
N ASP A 84 -2.05 33.74 5.10
CA ASP A 84 -2.52 35.13 5.34
C ASP A 84 -1.70 35.81 6.46
N LEU A 85 -1.34 35.10 7.52
CA LEU A 85 -0.47 35.60 8.57
C LEU A 85 0.97 35.88 8.07
N LEU A 86 1.51 34.97 7.25
CA LEU A 86 2.83 35.18 6.65
C LEU A 86 2.84 36.39 5.71
N ARG A 87 1.78 36.54 4.90
CA ARG A 87 1.61 37.69 4.02
C ARG A 87 1.52 39.00 4.80
N ASP A 88 0.75 39.04 5.87
CA ASP A 88 0.55 40.25 6.67
C ASP A 88 1.82 40.65 7.44
N ASN A 89 2.62 39.68 7.88
CA ASN A 89 3.84 39.92 8.65
C ASN A 89 5.08 40.17 7.76
N TRP A 90 5.17 39.50 6.59
CA TRP A 90 6.40 39.44 5.79
C TRP A 90 6.23 39.93 4.34
N GLY A 91 4.99 40.21 3.95
CA GLY A 91 4.64 40.57 2.58
C GLY A 91 4.31 39.36 1.71
N ARG A 92 3.60 39.62 0.61
CA ARG A 92 3.10 38.59 -0.28
C ARG A 92 4.22 37.78 -0.95
N ALA A 93 5.25 38.45 -1.42
CA ALA A 93 6.35 37.79 -2.12
C ALA A 93 7.11 36.83 -1.22
N ALA A 94 7.37 37.23 0.04
CA ALA A 94 8.01 36.34 1.04
C ALA A 94 7.14 35.16 1.41
N ALA A 95 5.82 35.35 1.59
CA ALA A 95 4.88 34.29 1.88
C ALA A 95 4.78 33.26 0.74
N GLU A 96 4.69 33.72 -0.50
CA GLU A 96 4.65 32.84 -1.69
C GLU A 96 5.95 32.04 -1.84
N GLU A 97 7.11 32.66 -1.66
CA GLU A 97 8.41 31.98 -1.70
C GLU A 97 8.50 30.88 -0.62
N HIS A 98 8.09 31.20 0.58
CA HIS A 98 8.10 30.25 1.70
C HIS A 98 7.20 29.05 1.45
N TYR A 99 5.95 29.28 1.03
CA TYR A 99 5.01 28.22 0.67
C TYR A 99 5.50 27.36 -0.49
N PHE A 100 6.01 27.98 -1.52
CA PHE A 100 6.57 27.27 -2.67
C PHE A 100 7.71 26.34 -2.23
N THR A 101 8.60 26.82 -1.38
CA THR A 101 9.72 26.02 -0.85
C THR A 101 9.22 24.84 -0.02
N LEU A 102 8.25 25.05 0.87
CA LEU A 102 7.71 23.98 1.71
C LEU A 102 6.89 22.97 0.91
N ILE A 103 6.06 23.41 -0.03
CA ILE A 103 5.27 22.53 -0.89
C ILE A 103 6.17 21.69 -1.79
N ASN A 104 7.23 22.29 -2.34
CA ASN A 104 8.23 21.57 -3.13
C ASN A 104 8.94 20.50 -2.30
N LEU A 105 9.29 20.82 -1.06
CA LEU A 105 9.88 19.86 -0.14
C LEU A 105 8.92 18.68 0.09
N LEU A 106 7.66 18.97 0.42
CA LEU A 106 6.64 17.92 0.65
C LEU A 106 6.48 17.03 -0.57
N SER A 107 6.31 17.61 -1.74
CA SER A 107 6.16 16.87 -2.99
C SER A 107 7.35 15.97 -3.28
N THR A 108 8.56 16.51 -3.22
CA THR A 108 9.80 15.76 -3.49
C THR A 108 10.03 14.65 -2.47
N PHE A 109 9.75 14.93 -1.20
CA PHE A 109 9.93 13.96 -0.11
C PHE A 109 8.94 12.81 -0.24
N ILE A 110 7.66 13.11 -0.44
CA ILE A 110 6.60 12.09 -0.50
C ILE A 110 6.72 11.21 -1.76
N MET A 111 7.22 11.74 -2.86
CA MET A 111 7.48 10.96 -4.09
C MET A 111 8.43 9.78 -3.88
N ARG A 112 9.22 9.77 -2.83
CA ARG A 112 10.13 8.66 -2.49
C ARG A 112 9.39 7.43 -1.97
N TYR A 113 8.13 7.58 -1.57
CA TYR A 113 7.33 6.51 -1.00
C TYR A 113 6.29 6.03 -2.02
N PRO A 114 6.48 4.83 -2.61
CA PRO A 114 5.54 4.29 -3.59
C PRO A 114 4.14 4.17 -2.99
N GLY A 115 3.15 4.59 -3.76
CA GLY A 115 1.75 4.56 -3.35
C GLY A 115 1.31 5.68 -2.41
N ALA A 116 2.22 6.54 -1.97
CA ALA A 116 1.87 7.70 -1.16
C ALA A 116 1.10 8.74 -1.99
N LEU A 117 0.08 9.31 -1.38
CA LEU A 117 -0.74 10.37 -1.97
C LEU A 117 -0.58 11.64 -1.14
N LEU A 118 -0.22 12.74 -1.76
CA LEU A 118 -0.16 14.07 -1.15
C LEU A 118 -1.29 14.94 -1.70
N ALA A 119 -2.06 15.56 -0.81
CA ALA A 119 -3.16 16.44 -1.18
C ALA A 119 -3.14 17.72 -0.33
N ARG A 120 -3.64 18.80 -0.91
CA ARG A 120 -4.00 19.97 -0.11
C ARG A 120 -5.37 19.72 0.51
N TYR A 121 -5.41 19.63 1.84
CA TYR A 121 -6.64 19.26 2.56
C TYR A 121 -7.45 20.49 3.02
N HIS A 122 -6.77 21.45 3.61
CA HIS A 122 -7.29 22.78 3.97
C HIS A 122 -6.32 23.85 3.44
N ARG A 123 -6.57 25.12 3.73
CA ARG A 123 -5.74 26.23 3.25
C ARG A 123 -4.26 26.05 3.60
N SER A 124 -3.97 25.66 4.83
CA SER A 124 -2.62 25.49 5.38
C SER A 124 -2.30 24.05 5.82
N ASP A 125 -3.24 23.13 5.60
CA ASP A 125 -3.11 21.73 5.96
C ASP A 125 -2.98 20.88 4.71
N PHE A 126 -2.00 19.98 4.75
CA PHE A 126 -1.71 19.01 3.70
C PHE A 126 -1.88 17.61 4.28
N ALA A 127 -2.50 16.72 3.53
CA ALA A 127 -2.72 15.36 3.95
C ALA A 127 -1.89 14.40 3.11
N VAL A 128 -1.30 13.41 3.77
CA VAL A 128 -0.53 12.33 3.15
C VAL A 128 -1.18 11.01 3.48
N LEU A 129 -1.47 10.22 2.45
CA LEU A 129 -1.98 8.87 2.58
C LEU A 129 -0.82 7.90 2.32
N LEU A 130 -0.54 7.04 3.29
CA LEU A 130 0.52 6.03 3.22
C LEU A 130 -0.10 4.64 3.40
N PRO A 131 -0.60 4.03 2.32
CA PRO A 131 -1.17 2.69 2.39
C PRO A 131 -0.12 1.66 2.77
N HIS A 132 -0.53 0.67 3.56
CA HIS A 132 0.33 -0.45 3.98
C HIS A 132 1.59 -0.04 4.76
N ARG A 133 1.54 1.09 5.46
CA ARG A 133 2.60 1.51 6.38
C ARG A 133 2.15 1.37 7.82
N THR A 134 3.10 1.10 8.70
CA THR A 134 2.88 0.99 10.14
C THR A 134 3.14 2.33 10.85
N LEU A 135 2.67 2.47 12.09
CA LEU A 135 2.97 3.65 12.92
C LEU A 135 4.48 3.82 13.14
N LYS A 136 5.21 2.73 13.27
CA LYS A 136 6.67 2.78 13.44
C LYS A 136 7.37 3.37 12.21
N GLU A 137 6.94 2.94 11.01
CA GLU A 137 7.45 3.51 9.76
C GLU A 137 7.06 4.98 9.61
N ALA A 138 5.81 5.33 9.95
CA ALA A 138 5.30 6.69 9.89
C ALA A 138 6.03 7.63 10.85
N ASP A 139 6.35 7.17 12.05
CA ASP A 139 7.15 7.92 13.03
C ASP A 139 8.54 8.25 12.45
N SER A 140 9.20 7.26 11.85
CA SER A 140 10.46 7.46 11.15
C SER A 140 10.35 8.44 9.98
N ILE A 141 9.30 8.31 9.16
CA ILE A 141 9.05 9.20 8.01
C ILE A 141 8.83 10.65 8.48
N ALA A 142 8.03 10.86 9.52
CA ALA A 142 7.79 12.19 10.09
C ALA A 142 9.09 12.84 10.60
N GLY A 143 9.91 12.08 11.30
CA GLY A 143 11.22 12.55 11.78
C GLY A 143 12.16 12.92 10.63
N LEU A 144 12.21 12.13 9.57
CA LEU A 144 13.02 12.42 8.38
C LEU A 144 12.50 13.64 7.61
N LEU A 145 11.19 13.84 7.53
CA LEU A 145 10.59 15.00 6.89
C LEU A 145 10.96 16.30 7.62
N LEU A 146 10.89 16.29 8.96
CA LEU A 146 11.31 17.46 9.76
C LEU A 146 12.80 17.75 9.64
N LYS A 147 13.65 16.72 9.57
CA LYS A 147 15.09 16.90 9.29
C LYS A 147 15.34 17.50 7.91
N ALA A 148 14.60 17.04 6.91
CA ALA A 148 14.71 17.60 5.55
C ALA A 148 14.27 19.06 5.52
N MET A 149 13.26 19.43 6.29
CA MET A 149 12.83 20.81 6.44
C MET A 149 13.91 21.69 7.10
N ASP A 150 14.55 21.20 8.16
CA ASP A 150 15.63 21.93 8.86
C ASP A 150 16.85 22.17 7.95
N ALA A 151 17.06 21.30 6.96
CA ALA A 151 18.14 21.42 5.97
C ALA A 151 17.81 22.38 4.82
N LEU A 152 16.59 22.93 4.75
CA LEU A 152 16.22 23.88 3.69
C LEU A 152 17.04 25.18 3.79
N PRO A 153 17.37 25.79 2.63
CA PRO A 153 17.95 27.12 2.63
C PRO A 153 17.02 28.13 3.33
N PRO A 154 17.58 29.13 4.04
CA PRO A 154 16.76 30.13 4.71
C PRO A 154 15.93 30.92 3.72
N THR A 155 14.66 31.07 3.99
CA THR A 155 13.76 31.99 3.31
C THR A 155 13.82 33.39 3.96
N ARG A 156 13.11 34.35 3.42
CA ARG A 156 12.98 35.70 4.03
C ARG A 156 12.23 35.68 5.38
N ILE A 157 11.53 34.60 5.68
CA ILE A 157 10.79 34.41 6.92
C ILE A 157 11.75 33.95 8.01
N LEU A 158 11.75 34.67 9.13
CA LEU A 158 12.71 34.46 10.22
C LEU A 158 12.30 33.41 11.24
N ASP A 159 11.00 33.12 11.38
CA ASP A 159 10.52 32.12 12.33
C ASP A 159 10.68 30.72 11.76
N ARG A 160 11.77 30.06 12.16
CA ARG A 160 12.08 28.70 11.75
C ARG A 160 11.52 27.64 12.68
N ASP A 161 11.08 28.02 13.87
CA ASP A 161 10.62 27.09 14.87
C ASP A 161 9.12 26.74 14.70
N ASP A 162 8.39 27.46 13.88
CA ASP A 162 6.98 27.26 13.60
C ASP A 162 6.72 27.09 12.10
N MET A 163 7.42 26.12 11.46
CA MET A 163 7.32 25.91 10.01
C MET A 163 6.45 24.72 9.68
N MET A 164 6.42 23.69 10.50
CA MET A 164 5.74 22.44 10.19
C MET A 164 5.37 21.65 11.43
N HIS A 165 4.11 21.24 11.52
CA HIS A 165 3.61 20.33 12.53
C HIS A 165 2.92 19.17 11.86
N ILE A 166 3.19 17.94 12.33
CA ILE A 166 2.71 16.72 11.70
C ILE A 166 1.89 15.92 12.71
N GLY A 167 0.65 15.60 12.34
CA GLY A 167 -0.19 14.64 13.04
C GLY A 167 -0.21 13.32 12.30
N VAL A 168 -0.01 12.22 13.00
CA VAL A 168 0.06 10.87 12.44
C VAL A 168 -1.05 10.03 13.03
N CYS A 169 -1.79 9.34 12.18
CA CYS A 169 -2.88 8.46 12.58
C CYS A 169 -2.84 7.17 11.75
N ALA A 170 -2.96 6.03 12.41
CA ALA A 170 -3.19 4.75 11.74
C ALA A 170 -4.65 4.59 11.35
N PHE A 171 -4.90 3.96 10.22
CA PHE A 171 -6.25 3.57 9.81
C PHE A 171 -6.29 2.09 9.43
N ARG A 172 -7.50 1.54 9.45
CA ARG A 172 -7.81 0.17 9.05
C ARG A 172 -9.21 0.09 8.46
N SER A 173 -9.47 -0.97 7.70
CA SER A 173 -10.79 -1.24 7.13
C SER A 173 -11.89 -1.19 8.20
N GLY A 174 -13.05 -0.70 7.80
CA GLY A 174 -14.22 -0.59 8.67
C GLY A 174 -14.36 0.73 9.40
N GLN A 175 -13.33 1.57 9.45
CA GLN A 175 -13.44 2.94 9.95
C GLN A 175 -14.12 3.85 8.91
N SER A 176 -14.73 4.92 9.36
CA SER A 176 -15.22 5.98 8.48
C SER A 176 -14.11 6.96 8.13
N THR A 177 -14.17 7.57 6.95
CA THR A 177 -13.25 8.63 6.54
C THR A 177 -13.23 9.79 7.54
N ALA A 178 -14.40 10.21 7.99
CA ALA A 178 -14.53 11.29 8.98
C ALA A 178 -13.80 10.96 10.29
N GLN A 179 -13.93 9.74 10.78
CA GLN A 179 -13.28 9.28 12.01
C GLN A 179 -11.76 9.30 11.88
N VAL A 180 -11.23 8.78 10.78
CA VAL A 180 -9.77 8.77 10.52
C VAL A 180 -9.22 10.18 10.43
N MET A 181 -9.89 11.07 9.70
CA MET A 181 -9.44 12.46 9.55
C MET A 181 -9.55 13.26 10.84
N GLU A 182 -10.56 13.01 11.67
CA GLU A 182 -10.68 13.59 12.99
C GLU A 182 -9.53 13.18 13.92
N HIS A 183 -9.12 11.91 13.89
CA HIS A 183 -7.96 11.41 14.62
C HIS A 183 -6.66 12.07 14.15
N ALA A 184 -6.47 12.18 12.84
CA ALA A 184 -5.30 12.86 12.28
C ALA A 184 -5.25 14.34 12.66
N GLU A 185 -6.38 15.03 12.66
CA GLU A 185 -6.48 16.41 13.09
C GLU A 185 -6.18 16.59 14.58
N ALA A 186 -6.69 15.71 15.43
CA ALA A 186 -6.41 15.71 16.86
C ALA A 186 -4.91 15.54 17.14
N ALA A 187 -4.23 14.63 16.44
CA ALA A 187 -2.78 14.47 16.52
C ALA A 187 -2.03 15.72 16.05
N THR A 188 -2.51 16.36 14.98
CA THR A 188 -1.91 17.61 14.46
C THR A 188 -2.03 18.75 15.46
N ARG A 189 -3.19 18.93 16.08
CA ARG A 189 -3.36 19.91 17.17
C ARG A 189 -2.40 19.65 18.34
N ASN A 190 -2.20 18.39 18.68
CA ASN A 190 -1.26 18.00 19.73
C ASN A 190 0.18 18.38 19.37
N ALA A 191 0.60 18.17 18.13
CA ALA A 191 1.90 18.57 17.63
C ALA A 191 2.08 20.10 17.72
N VAL A 192 1.07 20.88 17.34
CA VAL A 192 1.10 22.35 17.47
C VAL A 192 1.25 22.78 18.92
N LEU A 193 0.55 22.13 19.85
CA LEU A 193 0.64 22.45 21.29
C LEU A 193 2.00 22.13 21.91
N GLN A 194 2.77 21.23 21.33
CA GLN A 194 4.14 20.92 21.77
C GLN A 194 5.15 22.02 21.47
N GLY A 195 4.79 23.01 20.67
CA GLY A 195 5.59 24.19 20.38
C GLY A 195 6.34 24.11 19.06
N SER A 196 7.66 24.01 19.10
CA SER A 196 8.50 24.01 17.88
C SER A 196 8.15 22.86 16.90
N ASN A 197 8.68 22.93 15.69
CA ASN A 197 8.48 21.91 14.66
C ASN A 197 8.50 20.49 15.24
N SER A 198 7.38 19.80 15.17
CA SER A 198 7.20 18.53 15.86
C SER A 198 6.16 17.67 15.17
N TRP A 199 6.14 16.40 15.53
CA TRP A 199 5.07 15.49 15.16
C TRP A 199 4.47 14.83 16.39
N SER A 200 3.21 14.44 16.28
CA SER A 200 2.49 13.69 17.30
C SER A 200 1.73 12.54 16.64
N VAL A 201 1.71 11.41 17.32
CA VAL A 201 0.96 10.24 16.89
C VAL A 201 -0.35 10.20 17.67
N TYR A 202 -1.48 9.97 16.96
CA TYR A 202 -2.74 9.73 17.61
C TYR A 202 -2.66 8.40 18.36
N ASP A 203 -2.85 8.48 19.68
CA ASP A 203 -2.86 7.32 20.55
C ASP A 203 -4.31 6.89 20.82
N ASP A 204 -4.68 5.73 20.27
CA ASP A 204 -6.01 5.13 20.42
C ASP A 204 -6.21 4.44 21.78
N THR A 205 -5.36 4.75 22.77
CA THR A 205 -5.46 4.20 24.12
C THR A 205 -6.57 4.82 24.96
N LEU A 206 -7.41 5.69 24.40
CA LEU A 206 -8.60 6.20 25.07
C LEU A 206 -9.68 5.10 25.18
N PRO A 207 -10.38 4.98 26.32
CA PRO A 207 -11.01 3.74 26.80
C PRO A 207 -12.29 3.32 26.08
N GLU A 208 -12.70 3.91 24.99
CA GLU A 208 -14.06 3.71 24.45
C GLU A 208 -14.25 2.62 23.41
N LYS A 209 -13.26 1.97 22.84
CA LYS A 209 -13.39 0.76 21.98
C LYS A 209 -12.04 0.19 21.50
N GLY A 210 -10.90 0.80 21.79
CA GLY A 210 -9.59 0.33 21.37
C GLY A 210 -9.04 -0.76 22.30
N ARG A 211 -8.67 -1.89 21.75
CA ARG A 211 -7.76 -2.79 22.43
C ARG A 211 -6.42 -2.07 22.54
N GLY A 212 -5.98 -1.70 23.73
CA GLY A 212 -4.67 -1.07 23.94
C GLY A 212 -3.54 -1.95 23.39
N ASN A 213 -2.39 -1.37 23.06
CA ASN A 213 -1.25 -2.09 22.47
C ASN A 213 -0.81 -3.32 23.28
N VAL A 214 -0.87 -3.24 24.62
CA VAL A 214 -0.55 -4.38 25.48
C VAL A 214 -1.54 -5.53 25.29
N ARG A 215 -2.83 -5.23 25.19
CA ARG A 215 -3.85 -6.24 24.97
C ARG A 215 -3.74 -6.86 23.58
N TRP A 216 -3.51 -6.06 22.56
CA TRP A 216 -3.27 -6.54 21.19
C TRP A 216 -2.08 -7.49 21.14
N ARG A 217 -0.98 -7.09 21.74
CA ARG A 217 0.22 -7.91 21.79
C ARG A 217 -0.03 -9.24 22.48
N THR A 218 -0.69 -9.21 23.64
CA THR A 218 -1.05 -10.43 24.37
C THR A 218 -1.94 -11.35 23.54
N LEU A 219 -2.96 -10.82 22.89
CA LEU A 219 -3.88 -11.59 22.04
C LEU A 219 -3.14 -12.23 20.86
N ILE A 220 -2.27 -11.49 20.19
CA ILE A 220 -1.52 -11.99 19.05
C ILE A 220 -0.50 -13.04 19.47
N GLU A 221 0.24 -12.81 20.54
CA GLU A 221 1.19 -13.80 21.09
C GLU A 221 0.50 -15.08 21.54
N GLN A 222 -0.68 -14.98 22.16
CA GLN A 222 -1.49 -16.13 22.51
C GLN A 222 -2.01 -16.88 21.27
N MET A 223 -2.46 -16.17 20.28
CA MET A 223 -2.90 -16.76 19.00
C MET A 223 -1.74 -17.53 18.35
N LEU A 224 -0.56 -16.95 18.26
CA LEU A 224 0.61 -17.60 17.70
C LEU A 224 1.04 -18.83 18.51
N SER A 225 1.04 -18.75 19.83
CA SER A 225 1.40 -19.87 20.71
C SER A 225 0.43 -21.05 20.63
N ARG A 226 -0.81 -20.80 20.25
CA ARG A 226 -1.86 -21.81 20.05
C ARG A 226 -1.89 -22.40 18.65
N GLY A 227 -0.92 -22.08 17.81
CA GLY A 227 -0.80 -22.59 16.45
C GLY A 227 -1.38 -21.73 15.35
N GLY A 228 -1.71 -20.49 15.64
CA GLY A 228 -2.17 -19.51 14.67
C GLY A 228 -3.68 -19.26 14.67
N PRO A 229 -4.17 -18.40 13.77
CA PRO A 229 -5.58 -18.05 13.67
C PRO A 229 -6.42 -19.20 13.11
N ARG A 230 -7.72 -19.10 13.21
CA ARG A 230 -8.65 -19.99 12.48
C ARG A 230 -8.56 -19.68 10.99
N LEU A 231 -8.51 -20.72 10.18
CA LEU A 231 -8.52 -20.62 8.74
C LEU A 231 -9.91 -20.87 8.17
N TYR A 232 -10.30 -20.00 7.26
CA TYR A 232 -11.50 -20.11 6.45
C TYR A 232 -11.09 -20.16 5.00
N GLN A 233 -11.94 -20.68 4.14
CA GLN A 233 -11.69 -20.70 2.71
C GLN A 233 -12.84 -20.03 1.96
N LYS A 234 -12.49 -19.35 0.88
CA LYS A 234 -13.43 -18.73 -0.05
C LYS A 234 -13.06 -19.12 -1.47
N PRO A 235 -13.98 -19.70 -2.25
CA PRO A 235 -13.67 -20.03 -3.64
C PRO A 235 -13.65 -18.77 -4.49
N ALA A 236 -12.61 -18.65 -5.32
CA ALA A 236 -12.56 -17.71 -6.44
C ALA A 236 -13.00 -18.48 -7.69
N VAL A 237 -14.11 -18.06 -8.27
CA VAL A 237 -14.74 -18.78 -9.38
C VAL A 237 -14.50 -18.08 -10.70
N THR A 238 -14.34 -18.86 -11.75
CA THR A 238 -14.25 -18.39 -13.12
C THR A 238 -15.63 -17.98 -13.64
N ARG A 239 -15.68 -17.31 -14.77
CA ARG A 239 -16.93 -16.85 -15.38
C ARG A 239 -17.92 -18.00 -15.67
N ASP A 240 -17.41 -19.19 -15.97
CA ASP A 240 -18.20 -20.41 -16.18
C ASP A 240 -18.54 -21.19 -14.90
N GLY A 241 -18.25 -20.60 -13.72
CA GLY A 241 -18.63 -21.14 -12.41
C GLY A 241 -17.68 -22.18 -11.84
N ARG A 242 -16.56 -22.49 -12.48
CA ARG A 242 -15.54 -23.40 -11.95
C ARG A 242 -14.69 -22.71 -10.89
N VAL A 243 -14.25 -23.45 -9.87
CA VAL A 243 -13.32 -22.94 -8.87
C VAL A 243 -11.92 -22.82 -9.50
N HIS A 244 -11.42 -21.61 -9.61
CA HIS A 244 -10.05 -21.36 -10.04
C HIS A 244 -9.05 -21.66 -8.91
N HIS A 245 -9.34 -21.16 -7.72
CA HIS A 245 -8.57 -21.40 -6.51
C HIS A 245 -9.43 -21.13 -5.28
N ARG A 246 -8.94 -21.60 -4.13
CA ARG A 246 -9.52 -21.26 -2.83
C ARG A 246 -8.62 -20.30 -2.10
N GLU A 247 -9.15 -19.15 -1.71
CA GLU A 247 -8.46 -18.18 -0.86
C GLU A 247 -8.54 -18.62 0.59
N LEU A 248 -7.41 -18.72 1.26
CA LEU A 248 -7.36 -18.96 2.70
C LEU A 248 -7.43 -17.61 3.42
N MET A 249 -8.39 -17.48 4.30
CA MET A 249 -8.61 -16.31 5.13
C MET A 249 -8.44 -16.65 6.58
N SER A 250 -8.05 -15.70 7.41
CA SER A 250 -7.69 -15.92 8.80
C SER A 250 -8.53 -15.05 9.72
N ARG A 251 -8.97 -15.63 10.84
CA ARG A 251 -9.65 -14.91 11.92
C ARG A 251 -9.07 -15.31 13.28
N MET A 252 -8.93 -14.33 14.13
CA MET A 252 -8.50 -14.51 15.53
C MET A 252 -9.71 -14.38 16.44
N TYR A 253 -9.69 -15.07 17.58
CA TYR A 253 -10.71 -14.93 18.61
C TYR A 253 -10.13 -14.20 19.82
N ASP A 254 -10.82 -13.13 20.26
CA ASP A 254 -10.34 -12.27 21.34
C ASP A 254 -10.90 -12.63 22.74
N GLY A 255 -11.66 -13.73 22.80
CA GLY A 255 -12.38 -14.18 23.99
C GLY A 255 -13.87 -13.81 23.99
N LYS A 256 -14.29 -12.93 23.09
CA LYS A 256 -15.68 -12.47 22.94
C LYS A 256 -16.19 -12.66 21.52
N GLU A 257 -15.42 -12.24 20.55
CA GLU A 257 -15.81 -12.24 19.15
C GLU A 257 -14.64 -12.62 18.24
N GLU A 258 -14.95 -12.96 16.99
CA GLU A 258 -13.94 -13.17 15.95
C GLU A 258 -13.44 -11.83 15.44
N VAL A 259 -12.12 -11.71 15.32
CA VAL A 259 -11.42 -10.55 14.78
C VAL A 259 -10.85 -10.91 13.41
N ILE A 260 -11.22 -10.16 12.40
CA ILE A 260 -10.74 -10.38 11.02
C ILE A 260 -9.28 -9.97 10.86
N ALA A 261 -8.62 -10.54 9.86
CA ALA A 261 -7.21 -10.29 9.61
C ALA A 261 -6.92 -8.83 9.29
N ALA A 262 -7.83 -8.11 8.65
CA ALA A 262 -7.69 -6.68 8.39
C ALA A 262 -7.53 -5.83 9.67
N GLU A 263 -8.09 -6.28 10.79
CA GLU A 263 -7.96 -5.59 12.07
C GLU A 263 -6.66 -5.95 12.81
N TYR A 264 -6.26 -7.23 12.83
CA TYR A 264 -5.11 -7.63 13.63
C TYR A 264 -3.77 -7.63 12.89
N MET A 265 -3.74 -7.77 11.55
CA MET A 265 -2.48 -7.81 10.80
C MET A 265 -1.65 -6.54 10.91
N PRO A 266 -2.22 -5.32 10.92
CA PRO A 266 -1.42 -4.13 11.20
C PRO A 266 -0.65 -4.20 12.52
N MET A 267 -1.24 -4.82 13.53
CA MET A 267 -0.61 -5.00 14.83
C MET A 267 0.46 -6.11 14.80
N VAL A 268 0.23 -7.18 14.07
CA VAL A 268 1.26 -8.22 13.82
C VAL A 268 2.51 -7.62 13.21
N LEU A 269 2.34 -6.77 12.20
CA LEU A 269 3.44 -6.05 11.54
C LEU A 269 4.12 -5.07 12.48
N GLN A 270 3.34 -4.28 13.21
CA GLN A 270 3.87 -3.29 14.16
C GLN A 270 4.70 -3.92 15.28
N PHE A 271 4.30 -5.09 15.77
CA PHE A 271 5.04 -5.81 16.82
C PHE A 271 6.22 -6.64 16.29
N GLY A 272 6.47 -6.65 14.99
CA GLY A 272 7.55 -7.42 14.38
C GLY A 272 7.32 -8.93 14.38
N LEU A 273 6.07 -9.38 14.43
CA LEU A 273 5.67 -10.78 14.49
C LEU A 273 5.27 -11.36 13.12
N ALA A 274 5.49 -10.63 12.04
CA ALA A 274 5.09 -11.04 10.69
C ALA A 274 5.73 -12.36 10.25
N GLU A 275 7.03 -12.53 10.49
CA GLU A 275 7.75 -13.75 10.10
C GLU A 275 7.20 -14.99 10.83
N GLU A 276 7.00 -14.88 12.12
CA GLU A 276 6.42 -15.97 12.94
C GLU A 276 5.00 -16.32 12.47
N TYR A 277 4.18 -15.32 12.21
CA TYR A 277 2.84 -15.48 11.67
C TYR A 277 2.85 -16.16 10.31
N ASP A 278 3.66 -15.70 9.37
CA ASP A 278 3.73 -16.24 8.03
C ASP A 278 4.27 -17.69 8.01
N ARG A 279 5.21 -18.01 8.88
CA ARG A 279 5.68 -19.40 9.05
C ARG A 279 4.54 -20.34 9.47
N LEU A 280 3.74 -19.93 10.44
CA LEU A 280 2.58 -20.69 10.88
C LEU A 280 1.55 -20.86 9.75
N GLN A 281 1.27 -19.82 9.01
CA GLN A 281 0.32 -19.85 7.90
C GLN A 281 0.77 -20.81 6.80
N VAL A 282 2.04 -20.75 6.40
CA VAL A 282 2.60 -21.69 5.41
C VAL A 282 2.55 -23.11 5.92
N THR A 283 2.98 -23.36 7.16
CA THR A 283 2.97 -24.70 7.77
C THR A 283 1.57 -25.29 7.78
N ARG A 284 0.54 -24.47 8.03
CA ARG A 284 -0.86 -24.92 8.05
C ARG A 284 -1.47 -25.09 6.67
N LEU A 285 -0.95 -24.39 5.66
CA LEU A 285 -1.38 -24.53 4.27
C LEU A 285 -1.04 -25.92 3.72
N LEU A 286 0.15 -26.43 4.00
CA LEU A 286 0.68 -27.61 3.34
C LEU A 286 -0.20 -28.86 3.50
N PRO A 287 -0.78 -29.19 4.69
CA PRO A 287 -1.72 -30.31 4.82
C PRO A 287 -2.98 -30.17 3.97
N PHE A 288 -3.45 -28.97 3.72
CA PHE A 288 -4.64 -28.74 2.89
C PHE A 288 -4.46 -29.12 1.42
N LEU A 289 -3.23 -29.16 0.94
CA LEU A 289 -2.93 -29.64 -0.41
C LEU A 289 -3.29 -31.12 -0.58
N GLY A 290 -3.19 -31.91 0.47
CA GLY A 290 -3.65 -33.29 0.48
C GLY A 290 -5.17 -33.42 0.65
N PHE A 291 -5.79 -32.49 1.38
CA PHE A 291 -7.26 -32.46 1.56
C PHE A 291 -8.00 -32.10 0.27
N TRP A 292 -7.44 -31.22 -0.53
CA TRP A 292 -7.97 -30.79 -1.82
C TRP A 292 -6.98 -31.09 -2.94
N PRO A 293 -6.85 -32.34 -3.37
CA PRO A 293 -5.77 -32.75 -4.27
C PRO A 293 -5.85 -32.16 -5.68
N GLU A 294 -7.03 -31.69 -6.08
CA GLU A 294 -7.30 -31.13 -7.40
C GLU A 294 -7.35 -29.60 -7.43
N GLU A 295 -7.27 -28.94 -6.29
CA GLU A 295 -7.51 -27.50 -6.20
C GLU A 295 -6.25 -26.68 -5.93
N ASN A 296 -6.26 -25.44 -6.41
CA ASN A 296 -5.26 -24.45 -6.10
C ASN A 296 -5.62 -23.73 -4.81
N LEU A 297 -4.63 -23.46 -3.98
CA LEU A 297 -4.80 -22.76 -2.70
C LEU A 297 -4.00 -21.46 -2.72
N ALA A 298 -4.65 -20.36 -2.36
CA ALA A 298 -4.03 -19.04 -2.28
C ALA A 298 -3.89 -18.62 -0.81
N LEU A 299 -2.69 -18.15 -0.47
CA LEU A 299 -2.36 -17.65 0.87
C LEU A 299 -1.64 -16.31 0.75
N GLN A 300 -2.13 -15.31 1.47
CA GLN A 300 -1.46 -14.02 1.53
C GLN A 300 -0.25 -14.09 2.47
N LEU A 301 0.90 -13.60 1.99
CA LEU A 301 2.13 -13.45 2.75
C LEU A 301 2.53 -11.98 2.85
N SER A 302 3.21 -11.64 3.94
CA SER A 302 3.83 -10.33 4.08
C SER A 302 5.09 -10.24 3.23
N VAL A 303 5.22 -9.17 2.48
CA VAL A 303 6.46 -8.85 1.76
C VAL A 303 7.60 -8.62 2.74
N GLU A 304 7.32 -8.05 3.90
CA GLU A 304 8.29 -7.88 4.98
C GLU A 304 8.97 -9.19 5.39
N SER A 305 8.24 -10.29 5.46
CA SER A 305 8.82 -11.62 5.72
C SER A 305 9.62 -12.14 4.52
N LEU A 306 9.05 -12.03 3.32
CA LEU A 306 9.64 -12.58 2.08
C LEU A 306 11.01 -11.98 1.73
N ILE A 307 11.24 -10.71 2.04
CA ILE A 307 12.52 -10.06 1.75
C ILE A 307 13.65 -10.41 2.73
N ARG A 308 13.34 -11.16 3.77
CA ARG A 308 14.35 -11.60 4.77
C ARG A 308 15.01 -12.91 4.35
N PRO A 309 16.33 -12.97 4.24
CA PRO A 309 17.04 -14.19 3.82
C PRO A 309 16.74 -15.41 4.70
N ARG A 310 16.59 -15.20 6.01
CA ARG A 310 16.25 -16.25 6.97
C ARG A 310 14.88 -16.88 6.66
N PHE A 311 13.88 -16.06 6.37
CA PHE A 311 12.56 -16.54 5.99
C PHE A 311 12.60 -17.28 4.65
N GLN A 312 13.35 -16.78 3.67
CA GLN A 312 13.51 -17.40 2.35
C GLN A 312 14.09 -18.81 2.46
N ARG A 313 15.11 -19.01 3.28
CA ARG A 313 15.70 -20.34 3.51
C ARG A 313 14.70 -21.28 4.15
N TRP A 314 14.01 -20.81 5.18
CA TRP A 314 12.97 -21.59 5.84
C TRP A 314 11.84 -21.96 4.87
N LEU A 315 11.37 -21.01 4.06
CA LEU A 315 10.30 -21.22 3.07
C LEU A 315 10.71 -22.25 2.01
N ARG A 316 11.92 -22.14 1.50
CA ARG A 316 12.50 -23.14 0.59
C ARG A 316 12.45 -24.53 1.19
N ASP A 317 12.96 -24.68 2.41
CA ASP A 317 13.02 -25.99 3.07
C ASP A 317 11.62 -26.55 3.35
N ALA A 318 10.67 -25.70 3.75
CA ALA A 318 9.28 -26.10 3.95
C ALA A 318 8.62 -26.57 2.65
N LEU A 319 8.79 -25.84 1.55
CA LEU A 319 8.24 -26.17 0.25
C LEU A 319 8.88 -27.39 -0.40
N MET A 320 10.15 -27.63 -0.15
CA MET A 320 10.87 -28.81 -0.65
C MET A 320 10.37 -30.13 -0.03
N GLN A 321 9.64 -30.09 1.06
CA GLN A 321 8.96 -31.25 1.63
C GLN A 321 7.73 -31.68 0.84
N CYS A 322 7.23 -30.82 -0.02
CA CYS A 322 6.10 -31.11 -0.91
C CYS A 322 6.60 -31.56 -2.27
N GLU A 323 5.82 -32.40 -2.93
CA GLU A 323 6.05 -32.76 -4.31
C GLU A 323 5.85 -31.54 -5.24
N LYS A 324 6.54 -31.53 -6.37
CA LYS A 324 6.43 -30.44 -7.35
C LYS A 324 4.98 -30.18 -7.79
N SER A 325 4.21 -31.23 -8.00
CA SER A 325 2.80 -31.13 -8.36
C SER A 325 1.95 -30.42 -7.31
N GLN A 326 2.28 -30.60 -6.03
CA GLN A 326 1.63 -29.88 -4.93
C GLN A 326 2.06 -28.42 -4.88
N ARG A 327 3.34 -28.14 -5.04
CA ARG A 327 3.86 -26.75 -5.06
C ARG A 327 3.23 -25.94 -6.18
N GLN A 328 2.97 -26.52 -7.33
CA GLN A 328 2.32 -25.86 -8.47
C GLN A 328 0.87 -25.43 -8.20
N ARG A 329 0.24 -25.96 -7.15
CA ARG A 329 -1.10 -25.57 -6.72
C ARG A 329 -1.12 -24.47 -5.67
N ILE A 330 0.04 -24.02 -5.21
CA ILE A 330 0.16 -22.94 -4.24
C ILE A 330 0.25 -21.62 -4.97
N ILE A 331 -0.53 -20.64 -4.53
CA ILE A 331 -0.50 -19.25 -4.97
C ILE A 331 -0.21 -18.37 -3.77
N PHE A 332 0.94 -17.69 -3.75
CA PHE A 332 1.19 -16.65 -2.75
C PHE A 332 0.66 -15.32 -3.21
N GLU A 333 -0.14 -14.70 -2.37
CA GLU A 333 -0.74 -13.40 -2.63
C GLU A 333 0.05 -12.30 -1.94
N LEU A 334 0.43 -11.27 -2.69
CA LEU A 334 1.19 -10.11 -2.20
C LEU A 334 0.41 -8.83 -2.47
N ALA A 335 0.39 -7.92 -1.50
CA ALA A 335 -0.25 -6.63 -1.66
C ALA A 335 0.54 -5.73 -2.63
N GLU A 336 -0.12 -5.08 -3.59
CA GLU A 336 0.52 -4.24 -4.61
C GLU A 336 1.40 -3.15 -4.02
N ALA A 337 0.94 -2.46 -2.98
CA ALA A 337 1.70 -1.39 -2.35
C ALA A 337 3.05 -1.87 -1.79
N ASP A 338 3.06 -3.05 -1.16
CA ASP A 338 4.28 -3.65 -0.62
C ASP A 338 5.21 -4.14 -1.73
N VAL A 339 4.65 -4.71 -2.79
CA VAL A 339 5.40 -5.11 -3.99
C VAL A 339 6.13 -3.92 -4.59
N CYS A 340 5.45 -2.80 -4.78
CA CYS A 340 6.05 -1.59 -5.34
C CYS A 340 7.15 -1.02 -4.45
N GLN A 341 6.95 -1.07 -3.14
CA GLN A 341 7.92 -0.56 -2.17
C GLN A 341 9.23 -1.37 -2.17
N TYR A 342 9.14 -2.69 -2.30
CA TYR A 342 10.28 -3.59 -2.16
C TYR A 342 10.64 -4.34 -3.43
N ILE A 343 10.26 -3.82 -4.59
CA ILE A 343 10.38 -4.54 -5.87
C ILE A 343 11.80 -5.08 -6.14
N GLY A 344 12.82 -4.28 -5.88
CA GLY A 344 14.21 -4.68 -6.08
C GLY A 344 14.65 -5.84 -5.17
N ARG A 345 14.12 -5.92 -3.95
CA ARG A 345 14.40 -6.99 -2.99
C ARG A 345 13.53 -8.22 -3.21
N LEU A 346 12.39 -8.07 -3.87
CA LEU A 346 11.47 -9.17 -4.18
C LEU A 346 11.92 -10.00 -5.37
N GLN A 347 12.62 -9.44 -6.33
CA GLN A 347 13.01 -10.16 -7.55
C GLN A 347 13.77 -11.47 -7.30
N PRO A 348 14.79 -11.53 -6.42
CA PRO A 348 15.46 -12.78 -6.09
C PRO A 348 14.53 -13.82 -5.47
N VAL A 349 13.62 -13.38 -4.60
CA VAL A 349 12.61 -14.24 -3.95
C VAL A 349 11.65 -14.82 -4.96
N MET A 350 11.21 -14.01 -5.91
CA MET A 350 10.30 -14.46 -6.97
C MET A 350 10.96 -15.51 -7.86
N ARG A 351 12.23 -15.36 -8.17
CA ARG A 351 12.99 -16.40 -8.88
C ARG A 351 13.04 -17.72 -8.11
N LEU A 352 13.26 -17.65 -6.81
CA LEU A 352 13.25 -18.82 -5.93
C LEU A 352 11.88 -19.50 -5.93
N VAL A 353 10.83 -18.73 -5.69
CA VAL A 353 9.46 -19.23 -5.60
C VAL A 353 9.02 -19.86 -6.94
N ASN A 354 9.29 -19.18 -8.04
CA ASN A 354 8.98 -19.68 -9.38
C ASN A 354 9.79 -20.96 -9.73
N ALA A 355 11.06 -21.03 -9.34
CA ALA A 355 11.88 -22.22 -9.52
C ALA A 355 11.33 -23.44 -8.76
N LEU A 356 10.69 -23.22 -7.62
CA LEU A 356 10.00 -24.24 -6.85
C LEU A 356 8.63 -24.63 -7.43
N GLY A 357 8.16 -23.89 -8.43
CA GLY A 357 6.87 -24.12 -9.08
C GLY A 357 5.68 -23.42 -8.40
N VAL A 358 5.92 -22.61 -7.37
CA VAL A 358 4.86 -21.83 -6.71
C VAL A 358 4.52 -20.59 -7.53
N ARG A 359 3.25 -20.29 -7.60
CA ARG A 359 2.71 -19.15 -8.34
C ARG A 359 2.52 -17.93 -7.43
N VAL A 360 2.54 -16.76 -8.01
CA VAL A 360 2.37 -15.49 -7.28
C VAL A 360 1.20 -14.72 -7.88
N ALA A 361 0.38 -14.18 -7.00
CA ALA A 361 -0.68 -13.22 -7.34
C ALA A 361 -0.41 -11.89 -6.63
N VAL A 362 -0.70 -10.79 -7.29
CA VAL A 362 -0.72 -9.48 -6.66
C VAL A 362 -2.15 -9.09 -6.37
N VAL A 363 -2.43 -8.74 -5.12
CA VAL A 363 -3.77 -8.44 -4.64
C VAL A 363 -3.92 -6.96 -4.30
N GLN A 364 -5.15 -6.49 -4.20
CA GLN A 364 -5.51 -5.09 -3.92
C GLN A 364 -4.89 -4.12 -4.95
N ALA A 365 -4.76 -4.58 -6.17
CA ALA A 365 -4.23 -3.76 -7.25
C ALA A 365 -5.17 -2.60 -7.57
N GLY A 366 -4.56 -1.44 -7.84
CA GLY A 366 -5.27 -0.21 -8.19
C GLY A 366 -5.73 0.64 -7.02
N LEU A 367 -5.44 0.25 -5.76
CA LEU A 367 -5.69 1.09 -4.58
C LEU A 367 -4.84 2.35 -4.56
N THR A 368 -3.67 2.27 -5.13
CA THR A 368 -2.68 3.33 -5.07
C THR A 368 -2.28 3.77 -6.46
N LEU A 369 -1.92 5.03 -6.61
CA LEU A 369 -1.42 5.59 -7.86
C LEU A 369 0.02 5.15 -8.15
N VAL A 370 0.33 3.89 -7.91
CA VAL A 370 1.64 3.32 -8.24
C VAL A 370 1.72 3.00 -9.72
N GLY A 371 2.90 3.20 -10.27
CA GLY A 371 3.15 2.82 -11.66
C GLY A 371 3.00 1.31 -11.88
N THR A 372 2.54 0.91 -13.03
CA THR A 372 2.33 -0.49 -13.42
C THR A 372 3.63 -1.22 -13.82
N SER A 373 4.79 -0.59 -13.63
CA SER A 373 6.09 -1.16 -13.99
C SER A 373 6.41 -2.49 -13.29
N TRP A 374 5.86 -2.72 -12.11
CA TRP A 374 6.04 -3.96 -11.37
C TRP A 374 5.45 -5.18 -12.10
N ILE A 375 4.43 -5.00 -12.93
CA ILE A 375 3.79 -6.09 -13.69
C ILE A 375 4.82 -6.83 -14.55
N LYS A 376 5.71 -6.08 -15.19
CA LYS A 376 6.77 -6.68 -16.04
C LYS A 376 7.91 -7.29 -15.20
N GLN A 377 8.11 -6.79 -14.00
CA GLN A 377 9.25 -7.19 -13.18
C GLN A 377 8.96 -8.40 -12.27
N LEU A 378 7.70 -8.60 -11.91
CA LEU A 378 7.32 -9.59 -10.90
C LEU A 378 6.88 -10.93 -11.49
N ASP A 379 6.50 -11.00 -12.75
CA ASP A 379 5.95 -12.22 -13.38
C ASP A 379 4.78 -12.82 -12.56
N ALA A 380 3.82 -11.97 -12.18
CA ALA A 380 2.64 -12.40 -11.46
C ALA A 380 1.66 -13.10 -12.41
N GLU A 381 1.19 -14.29 -12.02
CA GLU A 381 0.20 -15.05 -12.80
C GLU A 381 -1.19 -14.42 -12.74
N LEU A 382 -1.53 -13.81 -11.59
CA LEU A 382 -2.86 -13.29 -11.35
C LEU A 382 -2.78 -11.92 -10.68
N ILE A 383 -3.63 -11.02 -11.12
CA ILE A 383 -3.82 -9.71 -10.50
C ILE A 383 -5.24 -9.62 -9.99
N LYS A 384 -5.40 -9.39 -8.69
CA LYS A 384 -6.70 -9.18 -8.05
C LYS A 384 -6.91 -7.70 -7.79
N LEU A 385 -7.92 -7.15 -8.41
CA LEU A 385 -8.28 -5.76 -8.22
C LEU A 385 -8.94 -5.55 -6.85
N HIS A 386 -8.71 -4.39 -6.27
CA HIS A 386 -9.41 -4.01 -5.05
C HIS A 386 -10.92 -3.91 -5.30
N PRO A 387 -11.77 -4.42 -4.39
CA PRO A 387 -13.23 -4.37 -4.55
C PRO A 387 -13.80 -2.97 -4.76
N GLY A 388 -13.20 -1.95 -4.18
CA GLY A 388 -13.58 -0.56 -4.37
C GLY A 388 -13.44 -0.05 -5.81
N LEU A 389 -12.55 -0.64 -6.61
CA LEU A 389 -12.46 -0.35 -8.05
C LEU A 389 -13.56 -1.02 -8.85
N ALA A 390 -13.92 -2.24 -8.47
CA ALA A 390 -14.93 -3.02 -9.19
C ALA A 390 -16.37 -2.54 -8.89
N ARG A 391 -16.60 -2.01 -7.69
CA ARG A 391 -17.91 -1.48 -7.30
C ARG A 391 -18.28 -0.25 -8.11
N ASN A 392 -19.46 -0.29 -8.74
CA ASN A 392 -19.97 0.81 -9.56
C ASN A 392 -19.04 1.23 -10.69
N ILE A 393 -18.24 0.29 -11.21
CA ILE A 393 -17.32 0.55 -12.30
C ILE A 393 -18.05 1.15 -13.53
N GLU A 394 -19.29 0.74 -13.76
CA GLU A 394 -20.14 1.27 -14.84
C GLU A 394 -20.49 2.76 -14.66
N LYS A 395 -20.35 3.30 -13.45
CA LYS A 395 -20.68 4.70 -13.12
C LYS A 395 -19.45 5.58 -12.87
N ARG A 396 -18.27 4.96 -12.76
CA ARG A 396 -17.02 5.66 -12.41
C ARG A 396 -16.02 5.54 -13.57
N SER A 397 -15.99 6.56 -14.41
CA SER A 397 -15.08 6.61 -15.56
C SER A 397 -13.60 6.48 -15.17
N GLU A 398 -13.23 7.02 -14.01
CA GLU A 398 -11.87 6.92 -13.47
C GLU A 398 -11.49 5.44 -13.19
N ASN A 399 -12.40 4.66 -12.62
CA ASN A 399 -12.17 3.25 -12.34
C ASN A 399 -12.13 2.42 -13.64
N GLN A 400 -12.95 2.78 -14.64
CA GLN A 400 -12.92 2.11 -15.95
C GLN A 400 -11.58 2.28 -16.67
N LEU A 401 -10.90 3.39 -16.46
CA LEU A 401 -9.58 3.65 -17.03
C LEU A 401 -8.46 2.89 -16.32
N LEU A 402 -8.65 2.53 -15.05
CA LEU A 402 -7.66 1.79 -14.25
C LEU A 402 -7.74 0.28 -14.46
N VAL A 403 -8.89 -0.25 -14.83
CA VAL A 403 -9.17 -1.67 -15.04
C VAL A 403 -9.03 -2.07 -16.51
#